data_26b7fea4a9b4f51102c741f27cb58f54
#
_entry.id   26b7fea4a9b4f51102c741f27cb58f54
#
_cell.length_a   1.000
_cell.length_b   1.000
_cell.length_c   1.000
_cell.angle_alpha   90.00
_cell.angle_beta   90.00
_cell.angle_gamma   90.00
#
_symmetry.space_group_name_H-M   'P 1'
#
loop_
_entity.id
_entity.type
_entity.pdbx_description
1 polymer ?
#
loop_
_entity_poly.entity_id
_entity_poly.type
_entity_poly.pdbx_seq_one_letter_code
_entity_poly.pdbx_strand_id
1 'polypeptide(L)'
;MKVAKISLIRKGKINMDMSFYKGKTVLITGHTGFKGSWMCKLLSMAGAKVIGYSLNPPTTPSLFELSGVEKEIVSVIGDIRDLAKLNETMQKYRPEIVIHMAAQPIVRESYAEPVYTYETNVMGTVNICEAVRLCDSVKSFVNVTTDKVYKNNEWEWGYRENDALDGYDPYSNSKSCSELVTSSYIKSFFYNRDIAVSTCRAGNVIGGGDFAKDRIIPDCVRAMEAKQKITVRNPYSTRPYQHVLEPVVTYLVPVSYTHLTLPTNREV
;
A
#
# COMPACT_ATOMS: atom_id res chain seq x y z
N MET A 1 17.10 -10.59 -13.42
CA MET A 1 16.07 -10.06 -12.51
C MET A 1 14.78 -10.81 -12.77
N LYS A 2 14.45 -11.81 -11.94
CA LYS A 2 13.16 -12.51 -12.07
C LYS A 2 12.09 -11.70 -11.32
N VAL A 3 11.28 -10.96 -12.06
CA VAL A 3 9.99 -10.49 -11.56
C VAL A 3 9.19 -11.75 -11.27
N ALA A 4 8.83 -11.98 -10.01
CA ALA A 4 7.99 -13.11 -9.66
C ALA A 4 6.64 -12.92 -10.34
N LYS A 5 6.39 -13.66 -11.42
CA LYS A 5 5.07 -13.77 -12.05
C LYS A 5 4.19 -14.57 -11.11
N ILE A 6 3.48 -13.89 -10.23
CA ILE A 6 2.49 -14.52 -9.38
C ILE A 6 1.18 -14.59 -10.18
N SER A 7 1.06 -15.60 -11.01
CA SER A 7 -0.22 -16.04 -11.60
C SER A 7 -0.98 -16.89 -10.57
N LEU A 8 -1.34 -16.32 -9.40
CA LEU A 8 -2.03 -17.03 -8.31
C LEU A 8 -3.55 -16.92 -8.35
N ILE A 9 -4.13 -16.33 -9.41
CA ILE A 9 -5.58 -16.28 -9.57
C ILE A 9 -6.01 -17.32 -10.62
N ARG A 10 -5.88 -18.59 -10.29
CA ARG A 10 -6.68 -19.65 -10.90
C ARG A 10 -7.66 -20.18 -9.85
N LYS A 11 -8.98 -19.93 -10.05
CA LYS A 11 -10.11 -20.45 -9.28
C LYS A 11 -10.38 -19.86 -7.89
N GLY A 12 -10.30 -18.53 -7.71
CA GLY A 12 -11.05 -17.85 -6.63
C GLY A 12 -10.70 -18.21 -5.17
N LYS A 13 -9.55 -18.84 -4.90
CA LYS A 13 -9.09 -19.13 -3.54
C LYS A 13 -7.60 -18.80 -3.42
N ILE A 14 -7.28 -17.68 -2.78
CA ILE A 14 -5.93 -17.44 -2.25
C ILE A 14 -5.86 -18.25 -0.95
N ASN A 15 -5.21 -19.40 -1.01
CA ASN A 15 -4.92 -20.19 0.20
C ASN A 15 -3.56 -19.71 0.74
N MET A 16 -3.58 -18.68 1.59
CA MET A 16 -2.39 -18.12 2.21
C MET A 16 -2.24 -18.65 3.62
N ASP A 17 -1.09 -19.24 3.91
CA ASP A 17 -0.73 -19.61 5.28
C ASP A 17 -0.33 -18.36 6.08
N MET A 18 -1.26 -17.86 6.88
CA MET A 18 -1.04 -16.71 7.75
C MET A 18 -0.13 -17.01 8.94
N SER A 19 0.15 -18.30 9.25
CA SER A 19 1.05 -18.69 10.33
C SER A 19 2.48 -18.17 10.14
N PHE A 20 2.89 -17.90 8.89
CA PHE A 20 4.16 -17.27 8.54
C PHE A 20 4.41 -15.95 9.30
N TYR A 21 3.36 -15.19 9.58
CA TYR A 21 3.45 -13.87 10.23
C TYR A 21 3.54 -13.95 11.75
N LYS A 22 3.28 -15.13 12.34
CA LYS A 22 3.29 -15.30 13.80
C LYS A 22 4.64 -14.92 14.40
N GLY A 23 4.62 -13.95 15.32
CA GLY A 23 5.81 -13.45 16.02
C GLY A 23 6.70 -12.50 15.21
N LYS A 24 6.47 -12.32 13.90
CA LYS A 24 7.22 -11.37 13.06
C LYS A 24 6.88 -9.93 13.39
N THR A 25 7.89 -9.06 13.36
CA THR A 25 7.70 -7.62 13.52
C THR A 25 7.44 -6.98 12.15
N VAL A 26 6.25 -6.40 11.98
CA VAL A 26 5.79 -5.81 10.72
C VAL A 26 5.52 -4.33 10.92
N LEU A 27 6.20 -3.47 10.16
CA LEU A 27 5.91 -2.04 10.13
C LEU A 27 4.98 -1.72 8.97
N ILE A 28 3.89 -1.00 9.25
CA ILE A 28 2.89 -0.58 8.26
C ILE A 28 2.82 0.94 8.27
N THR A 29 3.16 1.58 7.16
CA THR A 29 2.89 3.00 7.01
C THR A 29 1.47 3.24 6.51
N GLY A 30 0.80 4.29 6.99
CA GLY A 30 -0.60 4.55 6.63
C GLY A 30 -1.60 3.67 7.37
N HIS A 31 -1.26 3.19 8.56
CA HIS A 31 -2.04 2.25 9.35
C HIS A 31 -3.39 2.81 9.85
N THR A 32 -3.52 4.13 10.01
CA THR A 32 -4.77 4.78 10.43
C THR A 32 -5.79 4.92 9.32
N GLY A 33 -5.38 4.72 8.05
CA GLY A 33 -6.25 4.77 6.88
C GLY A 33 -7.10 3.51 6.71
N PHE A 34 -8.05 3.54 5.79
CA PHE A 34 -8.99 2.45 5.53
C PHE A 34 -8.30 1.08 5.28
N LYS A 35 -7.47 0.98 4.23
CA LYS A 35 -6.75 -0.28 3.94
C LYS A 35 -5.72 -0.64 5.01
N GLY A 36 -5.07 0.38 5.60
CA GLY A 36 -4.10 0.19 6.67
C GLY A 36 -4.70 -0.45 7.92
N SER A 37 -5.90 -0.01 8.32
CA SER A 37 -6.63 -0.60 9.46
C SER A 37 -7.00 -2.06 9.22
N TRP A 38 -7.47 -2.41 8.02
CA TRP A 38 -7.71 -3.81 7.63
C TRP A 38 -6.43 -4.66 7.67
N MET A 39 -5.32 -4.13 7.15
CA MET A 39 -4.02 -4.81 7.18
C MET A 39 -3.54 -5.05 8.62
N CYS A 40 -3.62 -4.03 9.47
CA CYS A 40 -3.25 -4.15 10.89
C CYS A 40 -4.09 -5.22 11.58
N LYS A 41 -5.40 -5.22 11.39
CA LYS A 41 -6.29 -6.22 11.99
C LYS A 41 -5.96 -7.63 11.53
N LEU A 42 -5.76 -7.83 10.23
CA LEU A 42 -5.43 -9.13 9.67
C LEU A 42 -4.11 -9.68 10.22
N LEU A 43 -3.07 -8.84 10.29
CA LEU A 43 -1.75 -9.23 10.79
C LEU A 43 -1.75 -9.43 12.30
N SER A 44 -2.51 -8.63 13.07
CA SER A 44 -2.69 -8.84 14.51
C SER A 44 -3.35 -10.21 14.76
N MET A 45 -4.41 -10.54 14.03
CA MET A 45 -5.07 -11.86 14.12
C MET A 45 -4.13 -13.02 13.73
N ALA A 46 -3.17 -12.78 12.83
CA ALA A 46 -2.14 -13.75 12.47
C ALA A 46 -1.02 -13.90 13.53
N GLY A 47 -1.06 -13.10 14.59
CA GLY A 47 -0.08 -13.12 15.69
C GLY A 47 1.21 -12.38 15.37
N ALA A 48 1.21 -11.46 14.41
CA ALA A 48 2.34 -10.56 14.13
C ALA A 48 2.44 -9.46 15.20
N LYS A 49 3.66 -8.95 15.41
CA LYS A 49 3.92 -7.73 16.18
C LYS A 49 3.81 -6.54 15.22
N VAL A 50 2.66 -5.88 15.20
CA VAL A 50 2.37 -4.81 14.25
C VAL A 50 2.79 -3.45 14.81
N ILE A 51 3.57 -2.72 14.04
CA ILE A 51 3.97 -1.33 14.29
C ILE A 51 3.34 -0.48 13.19
N GLY A 52 2.48 0.45 13.55
CA GLY A 52 1.90 1.41 12.63
C GLY A 52 2.67 2.74 12.66
N TYR A 53 2.89 3.35 11.50
CA TYR A 53 3.47 4.70 11.35
C TYR A 53 2.61 5.51 10.39
N SER A 54 1.95 6.58 10.86
CA SER A 54 1.02 7.38 10.04
C SER A 54 0.66 8.68 10.72
N LEU A 55 0.04 9.58 9.97
CA LEU A 55 -0.74 10.69 10.53
C LEU A 55 -1.95 10.17 11.33
N ASN A 56 -2.62 11.07 12.04
CA ASN A 56 -3.91 10.76 12.68
C ASN A 56 -4.93 10.25 11.65
N PRO A 57 -5.98 9.52 12.09
CA PRO A 57 -7.05 9.07 11.19
C PRO A 57 -7.58 10.19 10.31
N PRO A 58 -7.72 9.95 8.98
CA PRO A 58 -8.09 11.01 8.02
C PRO A 58 -9.58 11.37 8.04
N THR A 59 -10.40 10.61 8.75
CA THR A 59 -11.86 10.79 8.81
C THR A 59 -12.40 10.58 10.21
N THR A 60 -13.53 11.21 10.51
CA THR A 60 -14.35 10.95 11.71
C THR A 60 -15.78 10.65 11.24
N PRO A 61 -16.30 9.44 11.49
CA PRO A 61 -15.63 8.30 12.14
C PRO A 61 -14.47 7.72 11.29
N SER A 62 -13.60 6.92 11.92
CA SER A 62 -12.54 6.19 11.24
C SER A 62 -12.63 4.69 11.54
N LEU A 63 -12.24 3.85 10.56
CA LEU A 63 -12.17 2.41 10.78
C LEU A 63 -11.14 2.06 11.86
N PHE A 64 -10.05 2.80 11.94
CA PHE A 64 -9.00 2.59 12.92
C PHE A 64 -9.54 2.63 14.36
N GLU A 65 -10.36 3.63 14.67
CA GLU A 65 -11.00 3.78 15.98
C GLU A 65 -12.14 2.78 16.17
N LEU A 66 -13.06 2.67 15.19
CA LEU A 66 -14.24 1.82 15.29
C LEU A 66 -13.91 0.32 15.44
N SER A 67 -12.83 -0.14 14.82
CA SER A 67 -12.40 -1.53 14.92
C SER A 67 -11.65 -1.85 16.22
N GLY A 68 -11.22 -0.83 16.96
CA GLY A 68 -10.41 -0.97 18.16
C GLY A 68 -9.00 -1.53 17.91
N VAL A 69 -8.55 -1.59 16.65
CA VAL A 69 -7.25 -2.15 16.28
C VAL A 69 -6.07 -1.39 16.88
N GLU A 70 -6.27 -0.14 17.25
CA GLU A 70 -5.27 0.68 17.96
C GLU A 70 -4.79 0.03 19.27
N LYS A 71 -5.64 -0.78 19.93
CA LYS A 71 -5.33 -1.48 21.18
C LYS A 71 -4.53 -2.77 20.96
N GLU A 72 -4.44 -3.22 19.73
CA GLU A 72 -3.78 -4.48 19.35
C GLU A 72 -2.37 -4.27 18.77
N ILE A 73 -2.01 -3.02 18.47
CA ILE A 73 -0.77 -2.67 17.76
C ILE A 73 -0.01 -1.57 18.49
N VAL A 74 1.24 -1.35 18.11
CA VAL A 74 1.96 -0.13 18.48
C VAL A 74 1.67 0.94 17.42
N SER A 75 0.97 2.00 17.79
CA SER A 75 0.66 3.12 16.88
C SER A 75 1.64 4.28 17.12
N VAL A 76 2.40 4.63 16.09
CA VAL A 76 3.31 5.79 16.07
C VAL A 76 2.72 6.84 15.16
N ILE A 77 2.32 7.98 15.71
CA ILE A 77 1.87 9.11 14.90
C ILE A 77 3.08 9.86 14.36
N GLY A 78 3.19 9.92 13.03
CA GLY A 78 4.30 10.56 12.32
C GLY A 78 3.99 10.76 10.84
N ASP A 79 4.65 11.76 10.25
CA ASP A 79 4.53 12.06 8.82
C ASP A 79 5.58 11.27 8.04
N ILE A 80 5.20 10.65 6.94
CA ILE A 80 6.12 9.91 6.06
C ILE A 80 7.20 10.83 5.44
N ARG A 81 6.97 12.14 5.44
CA ARG A 81 7.92 13.15 4.99
C ARG A 81 9.01 13.45 6.05
N ASP A 82 8.80 13.04 7.29
CA ASP A 82 9.77 13.18 8.38
C ASP A 82 10.69 11.95 8.44
N LEU A 83 11.79 12.02 7.67
CA LEU A 83 12.78 10.95 7.61
C LEU A 83 13.44 10.67 8.96
N ALA A 84 13.65 11.70 9.79
CA ALA A 84 14.32 11.54 11.08
C ALA A 84 13.49 10.68 12.04
N LYS A 85 12.21 11.00 12.19
CA LYS A 85 11.26 10.26 13.01
C LYS A 85 11.00 8.85 12.46
N LEU A 86 10.96 8.71 11.14
CA LEU A 86 10.83 7.41 10.50
C LEU A 86 12.03 6.50 10.81
N ASN A 87 13.24 7.03 10.69
CA ASN A 87 14.49 6.32 11.03
C ASN A 87 14.53 5.94 12.53
N GLU A 88 14.17 6.86 13.42
CA GLU A 88 14.07 6.56 14.85
C GLU A 88 13.11 5.38 15.11
N THR A 89 11.93 5.40 14.45
CA THR A 89 10.93 4.32 14.54
C THR A 89 11.49 3.00 14.04
N MET A 90 12.15 3.00 12.88
CA MET A 90 12.76 1.80 12.29
C MET A 90 13.85 1.21 13.20
N GLN A 91 14.72 2.04 13.77
CA GLN A 91 15.79 1.60 14.67
C GLN A 91 15.24 1.07 16.00
N LYS A 92 14.21 1.71 16.54
CA LYS A 92 13.58 1.31 17.79
C LYS A 92 12.90 -0.06 17.71
N TYR A 93 12.13 -0.29 16.65
CA TYR A 93 11.30 -1.50 16.54
C TYR A 93 11.91 -2.59 15.67
N ARG A 94 12.93 -2.29 14.89
CA ARG A 94 13.69 -3.22 14.03
C ARG A 94 12.78 -4.19 13.26
N PRO A 95 11.86 -3.70 12.41
CA PRO A 95 10.93 -4.57 11.71
C PRO A 95 11.66 -5.51 10.73
N GLU A 96 11.14 -6.73 10.61
CA GLU A 96 11.56 -7.70 9.59
C GLU A 96 10.85 -7.45 8.25
N ILE A 97 9.62 -6.93 8.32
CA ILE A 97 8.75 -6.69 7.17
C ILE A 97 8.28 -5.25 7.20
N VAL A 98 8.36 -4.57 6.06
CA VAL A 98 7.83 -3.21 5.89
C VAL A 98 6.81 -3.20 4.77
N ILE A 99 5.60 -2.69 5.06
CA ILE A 99 4.52 -2.50 4.08
C ILE A 99 4.20 -1.01 3.99
N HIS A 100 4.56 -0.41 2.88
CA HIS A 100 4.36 1.02 2.67
C HIS A 100 3.01 1.29 2.00
N MET A 101 2.07 1.84 2.80
CA MET A 101 0.72 2.17 2.35
C MET A 101 0.37 3.65 2.58
N ALA A 102 1.24 4.43 3.25
CA ALA A 102 1.04 5.86 3.45
C ALA A 102 1.04 6.58 2.09
N ALA A 103 0.03 7.38 1.86
CA ALA A 103 -0.11 8.18 0.65
C ALA A 103 -1.18 9.26 0.83
N GLN A 104 -1.13 10.31 0.02
CA GLN A 104 -2.29 11.12 -0.32
C GLN A 104 -3.03 10.38 -1.46
N PRO A 105 -4.21 9.75 -1.20
CA PRO A 105 -4.83 8.80 -2.15
C PRO A 105 -5.98 9.37 -2.97
N ILE A 106 -6.33 10.66 -2.80
CA ILE A 106 -7.51 11.27 -3.39
C ILE A 106 -7.15 12.06 -4.64
N VAL A 107 -7.64 11.62 -5.79
CA VAL A 107 -7.34 12.28 -7.09
C VAL A 107 -7.74 13.75 -7.09
N ARG A 108 -8.93 14.11 -6.57
CA ARG A 108 -9.35 15.52 -6.53
C ARG A 108 -8.46 16.38 -5.67
N GLU A 109 -8.04 15.87 -4.53
CA GLU A 109 -7.09 16.54 -3.64
C GLU A 109 -5.74 16.78 -4.33
N SER A 110 -5.31 15.86 -5.18
CA SER A 110 -4.05 15.99 -5.91
C SER A 110 -4.05 17.15 -6.92
N TYR A 111 -5.21 17.55 -7.42
CA TYR A 111 -5.33 18.76 -8.24
C TYR A 111 -5.34 20.05 -7.40
N ALA A 112 -5.91 20.00 -6.19
CA ALA A 112 -5.93 21.14 -5.29
C ALA A 112 -4.53 21.35 -4.64
N GLU A 113 -3.89 20.26 -4.23
CA GLU A 113 -2.64 20.25 -3.47
C GLU A 113 -1.56 19.37 -4.15
N PRO A 114 -1.11 19.72 -5.37
CA PRO A 114 -0.17 18.87 -6.11
C PRO A 114 1.19 18.75 -5.41
N VAL A 115 1.73 19.81 -4.83
CA VAL A 115 3.00 19.79 -4.10
C VAL A 115 2.94 18.80 -2.94
N TYR A 116 1.92 18.92 -2.09
CA TYR A 116 1.70 18.00 -0.98
C TYR A 116 1.58 16.54 -1.46
N THR A 117 0.91 16.33 -2.60
CA THR A 117 0.75 15.00 -3.20
C THR A 117 2.11 14.39 -3.59
N TYR A 118 2.97 15.16 -4.26
CA TYR A 118 4.30 14.69 -4.64
C TYR A 118 5.23 14.54 -3.43
N GLU A 119 5.22 15.48 -2.50
CA GLU A 119 5.99 15.35 -1.25
C GLU A 119 5.62 14.07 -0.49
N THR A 120 4.32 13.80 -0.36
CA THR A 120 3.85 12.62 0.36
C THR A 120 4.11 11.34 -0.41
N ASN A 121 3.76 11.27 -1.69
CA ASN A 121 3.77 10.02 -2.45
C ASN A 121 5.13 9.69 -3.05
N VAL A 122 5.91 10.68 -3.46
CA VAL A 122 7.24 10.47 -4.04
C VAL A 122 8.33 10.60 -2.98
N MET A 123 8.41 11.74 -2.31
CA MET A 123 9.42 11.93 -1.29
C MET A 123 9.20 11.02 -0.08
N GLY A 124 7.93 10.77 0.30
CA GLY A 124 7.60 9.76 1.30
C GLY A 124 8.08 8.35 0.91
N THR A 125 8.01 7.99 -0.39
CA THR A 125 8.59 6.72 -0.87
C THR A 125 10.12 6.74 -0.81
N VAL A 126 10.77 7.85 -1.14
CA VAL A 126 12.23 8.00 -0.96
C VAL A 126 12.60 7.79 0.51
N ASN A 127 11.89 8.45 1.41
CA ASN A 127 12.15 8.37 2.85
C ASN A 127 12.01 6.94 3.40
N ILE A 128 10.96 6.22 3.03
CA ILE A 128 10.80 4.83 3.49
C ILE A 128 11.84 3.89 2.86
N CYS A 129 12.18 4.07 1.59
CA CYS A 129 13.26 3.31 0.95
C CYS A 129 14.60 3.56 1.65
N GLU A 130 14.89 4.81 2.01
CA GLU A 130 16.11 5.17 2.75
C GLU A 130 16.11 4.59 4.16
N ALA A 131 14.99 4.66 4.87
CA ALA A 131 14.86 4.06 6.19
C ALA A 131 15.03 2.53 6.15
N VAL A 132 14.51 1.86 5.13
CA VAL A 132 14.75 0.42 4.85
C VAL A 132 16.23 0.16 4.54
N ARG A 133 16.86 1.03 3.76
CA ARG A 133 18.30 0.92 3.43
C ARG A 133 19.18 0.99 4.67
N LEU A 134 18.82 1.81 5.63
CA LEU A 134 19.58 2.03 6.87
C LEU A 134 19.20 1.04 8.00
N CYS A 135 18.21 0.17 7.80
CA CYS A 135 17.77 -0.81 8.77
C CYS A 135 18.08 -2.23 8.30
N ASP A 136 19.03 -2.89 8.94
CA ASP A 136 19.53 -4.22 8.56
C ASP A 136 18.58 -5.37 8.94
N SER A 137 17.61 -5.15 9.83
CA SER A 137 16.61 -6.14 10.21
C SER A 137 15.57 -6.43 9.11
N VAL A 138 15.39 -5.50 8.15
CA VAL A 138 14.36 -5.64 7.12
C VAL A 138 14.75 -6.72 6.11
N LYS A 139 13.88 -7.72 5.97
CA LYS A 139 14.00 -8.84 5.02
C LYS A 139 13.00 -8.75 3.88
N SER A 140 11.93 -7.99 4.06
CA SER A 140 10.93 -7.77 3.01
C SER A 140 10.38 -6.36 3.05
N PHE A 141 10.32 -5.73 1.86
CA PHE A 141 9.72 -4.41 1.67
C PHE A 141 8.69 -4.47 0.54
N VAL A 142 7.46 -4.07 0.85
CA VAL A 142 6.36 -3.98 -0.12
C VAL A 142 5.92 -2.53 -0.25
N ASN A 143 6.02 -1.96 -1.45
CA ASN A 143 5.47 -0.66 -1.78
C ASN A 143 4.09 -0.83 -2.45
N VAL A 144 3.03 -0.29 -1.83
CA VAL A 144 1.67 -0.36 -2.36
C VAL A 144 1.39 0.85 -3.24
N THR A 145 1.09 0.58 -4.50
CA THR A 145 0.77 1.58 -5.51
C THR A 145 -0.68 1.41 -6.02
N THR A 146 -0.95 1.67 -7.28
CA THR A 146 -2.30 1.67 -7.86
C THR A 146 -2.28 1.15 -9.30
N ASP A 147 -3.42 0.72 -9.81
CA ASP A 147 -3.65 0.41 -11.22
C ASP A 147 -3.49 1.63 -12.14
N LYS A 148 -3.56 2.84 -11.59
CA LYS A 148 -3.47 4.11 -12.33
C LYS A 148 -2.05 4.56 -12.64
N VAL A 149 -1.05 3.77 -12.32
CA VAL A 149 0.37 4.06 -12.63
C VAL A 149 0.69 3.96 -14.11
N TYR A 150 -0.13 3.24 -14.87
CA TYR A 150 0.13 2.99 -16.29
C TYR A 150 -0.17 4.22 -17.16
N LYS A 151 0.59 4.35 -18.25
CA LYS A 151 0.17 5.18 -19.37
C LYS A 151 -1.15 4.65 -19.91
N ASN A 152 -2.20 5.47 -19.84
CA ASN A 152 -3.51 5.05 -20.34
C ASN A 152 -3.57 5.16 -21.86
N ASN A 153 -3.60 4.02 -22.55
CA ASN A 153 -3.66 3.94 -23.99
C ASN A 153 -5.09 3.74 -24.53
N GLU A 154 -6.12 3.72 -23.65
CA GLU A 154 -7.54 3.49 -24.02
C GLU A 154 -7.76 2.25 -24.92
N TRP A 155 -6.93 1.20 -24.75
CA TRP A 155 -7.03 -0.03 -25.52
C TRP A 155 -7.88 -1.10 -24.83
N GLU A 156 -8.25 -2.15 -25.58
CA GLU A 156 -9.10 -3.24 -25.09
C GLU A 156 -8.38 -4.26 -24.20
N TRP A 157 -7.05 -4.21 -24.15
CA TRP A 157 -6.21 -5.18 -23.46
C TRP A 157 -5.97 -4.77 -22.00
N GLY A 158 -5.85 -5.76 -21.13
CA GLY A 158 -5.37 -5.52 -19.76
C GLY A 158 -3.89 -5.13 -19.74
N TYR A 159 -3.52 -4.17 -18.85
CA TYR A 159 -2.12 -3.77 -18.63
C TYR A 159 -1.32 -4.88 -17.97
N ARG A 160 -0.05 -4.95 -18.30
CA ARG A 160 0.94 -5.87 -17.75
C ARG A 160 1.91 -5.11 -16.84
N GLU A 161 2.61 -5.84 -15.98
CA GLU A 161 3.53 -5.25 -15.01
C GLU A 161 4.69 -4.47 -15.64
N ASN A 162 5.05 -4.78 -16.89
CA ASN A 162 6.12 -4.14 -17.64
C ASN A 162 5.64 -3.07 -18.63
N ASP A 163 4.34 -2.76 -18.65
CA ASP A 163 3.83 -1.67 -19.48
C ASP A 163 4.27 -0.31 -18.93
N ALA A 164 4.30 0.69 -19.82
CA ALA A 164 4.83 2.02 -19.50
C ALA A 164 4.10 2.70 -18.33
N LEU A 165 4.88 3.28 -17.43
CA LEU A 165 4.39 4.05 -16.30
C LEU A 165 4.30 5.52 -16.68
N ASP A 166 3.08 6.06 -16.70
CA ASP A 166 2.81 7.47 -16.99
C ASP A 166 1.38 7.82 -16.56
N GLY A 167 1.12 7.81 -15.25
CA GLY A 167 -0.18 8.18 -14.70
C GLY A 167 -0.54 9.62 -15.07
N TYR A 168 -1.79 9.84 -15.46
CA TYR A 168 -2.23 11.10 -16.07
C TYR A 168 -2.38 12.26 -15.07
N ASP A 169 -3.08 12.04 -13.97
CA ASP A 169 -3.31 13.07 -12.94
C ASP A 169 -2.17 13.11 -11.91
N PRO A 170 -2.04 14.18 -11.09
CA PRO A 170 -0.93 14.30 -10.12
C PRO A 170 -0.85 13.14 -9.14
N TYR A 171 -1.99 12.57 -8.70
CA TYR A 171 -1.99 11.38 -7.85
C TYR A 171 -1.44 10.16 -8.61
N SER A 172 -1.98 9.88 -9.79
CA SER A 172 -1.59 8.73 -10.61
C SER A 172 -0.12 8.81 -11.00
N ASN A 173 0.33 10.00 -11.43
CA ASN A 173 1.73 10.26 -11.78
C ASN A 173 2.66 10.11 -10.57
N SER A 174 2.28 10.65 -9.41
CA SER A 174 3.08 10.48 -8.19
C SER A 174 3.26 9.01 -7.80
N LYS A 175 2.27 8.16 -8.06
CA LYS A 175 2.37 6.71 -7.86
C LYS A 175 3.25 6.02 -8.91
N SER A 176 3.24 6.49 -10.17
CA SER A 176 4.21 6.06 -11.19
C SER A 176 5.64 6.39 -10.75
N CYS A 177 5.87 7.62 -10.27
CA CYS A 177 7.17 8.05 -9.72
C CYS A 177 7.58 7.21 -8.50
N SER A 178 6.65 6.87 -7.60
CA SER A 178 6.90 5.99 -6.45
C SER A 178 7.43 4.62 -6.88
N GLU A 179 6.91 4.03 -7.96
CA GLU A 179 7.44 2.78 -8.52
C GLU A 179 8.84 2.95 -9.13
N LEU A 180 9.07 4.05 -9.85
CA LEU A 180 10.39 4.35 -10.42
C LEU A 180 11.44 4.56 -9.32
N VAL A 181 11.09 5.25 -8.22
CA VAL A 181 11.95 5.38 -7.03
C VAL A 181 12.28 4.00 -6.46
N THR A 182 11.27 3.16 -6.23
CA THR A 182 11.47 1.80 -5.69
C THR A 182 12.38 0.98 -6.61
N SER A 183 12.14 1.03 -7.92
CA SER A 183 12.98 0.34 -8.92
C SER A 183 14.43 0.83 -8.90
N SER A 184 14.66 2.13 -8.74
CA SER A 184 15.99 2.72 -8.60
C SER A 184 16.69 2.21 -7.34
N TYR A 185 16.01 2.18 -6.19
CA TYR A 185 16.58 1.66 -4.95
C TYR A 185 16.92 0.17 -5.03
N ILE A 186 16.06 -0.64 -5.69
CA ILE A 186 16.35 -2.06 -5.94
C ILE A 186 17.68 -2.21 -6.70
N LYS A 187 17.85 -1.46 -7.79
CA LYS A 187 19.02 -1.56 -8.67
C LYS A 187 20.29 -1.00 -8.05
N SER A 188 20.18 0.07 -7.24
CA SER A 188 21.33 0.81 -6.74
C SER A 188 21.79 0.38 -5.35
N PHE A 189 20.86 -0.06 -4.47
CA PHE A 189 21.16 -0.26 -3.06
C PHE A 189 20.76 -1.62 -2.51
N PHE A 190 19.74 -2.28 -3.10
CA PHE A 190 19.23 -3.54 -2.56
C PHE A 190 19.69 -4.77 -3.34
N TYR A 191 20.30 -4.62 -4.51
CA TYR A 191 20.66 -5.72 -5.40
C TYR A 191 21.63 -6.73 -4.78
N ASN A 192 22.48 -6.30 -3.83
CA ASN A 192 23.45 -7.15 -3.11
C ASN A 192 23.06 -7.43 -1.65
N ARG A 193 21.81 -7.07 -1.25
CA ARG A 193 21.31 -7.33 0.10
C ARG A 193 20.34 -8.51 0.11
N ASP A 194 20.29 -9.19 1.24
CA ASP A 194 19.29 -10.22 1.52
C ASP A 194 17.95 -9.56 1.91
N ILE A 195 17.32 -8.91 0.95
CA ILE A 195 16.04 -8.25 1.09
C ILE A 195 15.19 -8.47 -0.15
N ALA A 196 13.96 -8.89 0.04
CA ALA A 196 12.95 -8.99 -1.01
C ALA A 196 12.18 -7.66 -1.12
N VAL A 197 12.16 -7.07 -2.31
CA VAL A 197 11.43 -5.81 -2.56
C VAL A 197 10.42 -6.01 -3.67
N SER A 198 9.19 -5.56 -3.44
CA SER A 198 8.10 -5.68 -4.42
C SER A 198 7.25 -4.41 -4.46
N THR A 199 6.69 -4.11 -5.63
CA THR A 199 5.59 -3.16 -5.78
C THR A 199 4.29 -3.91 -6.03
N CYS A 200 3.20 -3.47 -5.41
CA CYS A 200 1.89 -4.08 -5.56
C CYS A 200 0.87 -3.05 -6.04
N ARG A 201 0.20 -3.35 -7.14
CA ARG A 201 -0.83 -2.50 -7.76
C ARG A 201 -2.21 -3.08 -7.47
N ALA A 202 -3.16 -2.21 -7.16
CA ALA A 202 -4.56 -2.60 -7.01
C ALA A 202 -5.48 -1.55 -7.61
N GLY A 203 -6.63 -1.99 -8.13
CA GLY A 203 -7.70 -1.14 -8.59
C GLY A 203 -8.52 -0.53 -7.45
N ASN A 204 -9.77 -0.21 -7.75
CA ASN A 204 -10.68 0.36 -6.76
C ASN A 204 -11.06 -0.70 -5.71
N VAL A 205 -11.08 -0.27 -4.45
CA VAL A 205 -11.32 -1.14 -3.31
C VAL A 205 -12.56 -0.68 -2.57
N ILE A 206 -13.43 -1.63 -2.22
CA ILE A 206 -14.62 -1.41 -1.42
C ILE A 206 -14.63 -2.31 -0.18
N GLY A 207 -15.24 -1.83 0.90
CA GLY A 207 -15.40 -2.59 2.14
C GLY A 207 -15.93 -1.73 3.26
N GLY A 208 -16.33 -2.36 4.34
CA GLY A 208 -16.78 -1.63 5.54
C GLY A 208 -15.68 -0.75 6.13
N GLY A 209 -16.07 0.44 6.59
CA GLY A 209 -15.16 1.39 7.25
C GLY A 209 -14.41 2.35 6.32
N ASP A 210 -14.78 2.44 5.03
CA ASP A 210 -14.31 3.51 4.17
C ASP A 210 -15.23 4.73 4.31
N PHE A 211 -14.71 5.79 4.94
CA PHE A 211 -15.44 7.05 5.17
C PHE A 211 -14.88 8.21 4.34
N ALA A 212 -13.96 7.94 3.42
CA ALA A 212 -13.33 9.00 2.63
C ALA A 212 -14.33 9.74 1.73
N LYS A 213 -14.14 11.05 1.60
CA LYS A 213 -14.88 11.88 0.64
C LYS A 213 -14.39 11.61 -0.79
N ASP A 214 -15.20 11.96 -1.77
CA ASP A 214 -14.89 11.83 -3.20
C ASP A 214 -14.65 10.40 -3.67
N ARG A 215 -15.14 9.42 -2.92
CA ARG A 215 -15.24 8.02 -3.33
C ARG A 215 -16.68 7.62 -3.51
N ILE A 216 -17.00 6.97 -4.62
CA ILE A 216 -18.37 6.73 -5.04
C ILE A 216 -19.20 5.97 -3.99
N ILE A 217 -18.68 4.90 -3.40
CA ILE A 217 -19.45 4.09 -2.44
C ILE A 217 -19.70 4.85 -1.13
N PRO A 218 -18.71 5.45 -0.45
CA PRO A 218 -18.94 6.31 0.71
C PRO A 218 -19.87 7.50 0.41
N ASP A 219 -19.74 8.13 -0.77
CA ASP A 219 -20.60 9.25 -1.17
C ASP A 219 -22.06 8.79 -1.39
N CYS A 220 -22.28 7.62 -1.98
CA CYS A 220 -23.61 7.01 -2.11
C CYS A 220 -24.24 6.75 -0.74
N VAL A 221 -23.49 6.16 0.20
CA VAL A 221 -24.00 5.88 1.56
C VAL A 221 -24.41 7.19 2.24
N ARG A 222 -23.55 8.20 2.23
CA ARG A 222 -23.89 9.53 2.81
C ARG A 222 -25.14 10.16 2.19
N ALA A 223 -25.27 10.09 0.86
CA ALA A 223 -26.44 10.63 0.17
C ALA A 223 -27.72 9.88 0.57
N MET A 224 -27.66 8.55 0.70
CA MET A 224 -28.80 7.72 1.14
C MET A 224 -29.20 8.06 2.59
N GLU A 225 -28.24 8.15 3.50
CA GLU A 225 -28.48 8.51 4.91
C GLU A 225 -29.09 9.91 5.03
N ALA A 226 -28.59 10.86 4.23
CA ALA A 226 -29.13 12.21 4.15
C ALA A 226 -30.43 12.33 3.34
N LYS A 227 -30.96 11.23 2.77
CA LYS A 227 -32.14 11.21 1.87
C LYS A 227 -31.99 12.18 0.68
N GLN A 228 -30.77 12.33 0.17
CA GLN A 228 -30.44 13.16 -0.98
C GLN A 228 -30.26 12.32 -2.25
N LYS A 229 -30.34 12.98 -3.40
CA LYS A 229 -30.04 12.33 -4.68
C LYS A 229 -28.55 11.97 -4.76
N ILE A 230 -28.26 10.75 -5.22
CA ILE A 230 -26.90 10.32 -5.50
C ILE A 230 -26.43 11.02 -6.78
N THR A 231 -25.34 11.78 -6.68
CA THR A 231 -24.71 12.43 -7.84
C THR A 231 -23.58 11.59 -8.38
N VAL A 232 -23.75 11.08 -9.59
CA VAL A 232 -22.70 10.34 -10.32
C VAL A 232 -22.04 11.28 -11.33
N ARG A 233 -20.78 11.61 -11.11
CA ARG A 233 -20.04 12.60 -11.93
C ARG A 233 -19.64 12.09 -13.31
N ASN A 234 -19.32 10.79 -13.41
CA ASN A 234 -18.99 10.14 -14.69
C ASN A 234 -19.68 8.78 -14.77
N PRO A 235 -20.95 8.75 -15.24
CA PRO A 235 -21.76 7.53 -15.23
C PRO A 235 -21.29 6.47 -16.24
N TYR A 236 -20.50 6.84 -17.23
CA TYR A 236 -20.00 5.93 -18.25
C TYR A 236 -18.61 5.36 -17.93
N SER A 237 -17.99 5.79 -16.83
CA SER A 237 -16.68 5.28 -16.44
C SER A 237 -16.78 3.85 -15.90
N THR A 238 -16.05 2.94 -16.51
CA THR A 238 -15.87 1.58 -15.99
C THR A 238 -14.68 1.54 -15.03
N ARG A 239 -14.82 0.80 -13.92
CA ARG A 239 -13.77 0.67 -12.90
C ARG A 239 -13.77 -0.76 -12.36
N PRO A 240 -12.60 -1.37 -12.17
CA PRO A 240 -12.49 -2.64 -11.47
C PRO A 240 -12.69 -2.41 -9.97
N TYR A 241 -13.66 -3.10 -9.38
CA TYR A 241 -13.89 -3.09 -7.94
C TYR A 241 -13.59 -4.46 -7.34
N GLN A 242 -12.95 -4.46 -6.19
CA GLN A 242 -12.67 -5.65 -5.41
C GLN A 242 -12.88 -5.39 -3.92
N HIS A 243 -13.22 -6.44 -3.17
CA HIS A 243 -13.34 -6.33 -1.73
C HIS A 243 -11.98 -6.05 -1.10
N VAL A 244 -11.93 -5.23 -0.04
CA VAL A 244 -10.69 -4.78 0.60
C VAL A 244 -9.77 -5.91 1.04
N LEU A 245 -10.31 -7.05 1.45
CA LEU A 245 -9.51 -8.21 1.85
C LEU A 245 -8.73 -8.84 0.69
N GLU A 246 -9.20 -8.74 -0.55
CA GLU A 246 -8.48 -9.29 -1.71
C GLU A 246 -7.13 -8.61 -1.90
N PRO A 247 -7.03 -7.28 -2.09
CA PRO A 247 -5.74 -6.64 -2.23
C PRO A 247 -4.91 -6.70 -0.95
N VAL A 248 -5.51 -6.60 0.23
CA VAL A 248 -4.79 -6.67 1.51
C VAL A 248 -4.09 -8.02 1.65
N VAL A 249 -4.77 -9.15 1.38
CA VAL A 249 -4.15 -10.47 1.38
C VAL A 249 -3.14 -10.61 0.24
N THR A 250 -3.45 -10.09 -0.95
CA THR A 250 -2.53 -10.14 -2.10
C THR A 250 -1.21 -9.42 -1.81
N TYR A 251 -1.21 -8.30 -1.08
CA TYR A 251 0.02 -7.59 -0.69
C TYR A 251 0.91 -8.41 0.26
N LEU A 252 0.34 -9.37 0.97
CA LEU A 252 1.08 -10.26 1.86
C LEU A 252 1.73 -11.46 1.13
N VAL A 253 1.20 -11.83 -0.05
CA VAL A 253 1.72 -12.96 -0.83
C VAL A 253 3.20 -12.80 -1.20
N PRO A 254 3.67 -11.68 -1.80
CA PRO A 254 5.09 -11.55 -2.14
C PRO A 254 6.00 -11.62 -0.92
N VAL A 255 5.53 -11.19 0.26
CA VAL A 255 6.30 -11.30 1.51
C VAL A 255 6.56 -12.75 1.90
N SER A 256 5.52 -13.58 1.97
CA SER A 256 5.65 -14.99 2.35
C SER A 256 6.35 -15.82 1.28
N TYR A 257 6.07 -15.56 -0.01
CA TYR A 257 6.65 -16.31 -1.12
C TYR A 257 8.16 -16.12 -1.25
N THR A 258 8.66 -14.90 -1.12
CA THR A 258 10.08 -14.59 -1.24
C THR A 258 10.92 -15.18 -0.10
N HIS A 259 10.34 -15.36 1.09
CA HIS A 259 11.00 -16.04 2.21
C HIS A 259 11.04 -17.56 2.04
N LEU A 260 10.08 -18.14 1.29
CA LEU A 260 10.02 -19.59 1.04
C LEU A 260 10.86 -20.03 -0.16
N THR A 261 11.13 -19.11 -1.09
CA THR A 261 11.78 -19.40 -2.38
C THR A 261 12.79 -18.35 -2.75
N LEU A 262 13.81 -18.12 -1.92
CA LEU A 262 15.01 -17.44 -2.42
C LEU A 262 15.65 -18.36 -3.47
N PRO A 263 15.59 -18.04 -4.78
CA PRO A 263 16.29 -18.84 -5.76
C PRO A 263 17.78 -18.60 -5.56
N THR A 264 18.47 -19.64 -5.17
CA THR A 264 19.93 -19.75 -5.10
C THR A 264 20.60 -19.68 -6.48
N ASN A 265 19.90 -19.36 -7.53
CA ASN A 265 20.44 -19.24 -8.88
C ASN A 265 20.70 -17.78 -9.24
N ARG A 266 21.88 -17.30 -8.86
CA ARG A 266 22.58 -16.26 -9.58
C ARG A 266 23.17 -16.91 -10.84
N GLU A 267 22.45 -16.85 -11.96
CA GLU A 267 23.08 -16.99 -13.25
C GLU A 267 23.18 -15.60 -13.88
N VAL A 268 24.38 -15.31 -14.27
CA VAL A 268 24.93 -14.09 -14.90
C VAL A 268 24.21 -13.75 -16.21
#